data_59713065d5a0f33a220f8b683677200b
#
_entry.id   59713065d5a0f33a220f8b683677200b
#
_cell.length_a   1.000
_cell.length_b   1.000
_cell.length_c   1.000
_cell.angle_alpha   90.00
_cell.angle_beta   90.00
_cell.angle_gamma   90.00
#
_symmetry.space_group_name_H-M   'P 1'
#
loop_
_entity.id
_entity.type
_entity.pdbx_description
1 polymer ?
#
loop_
_entity_poly.entity_id
_entity_poly.type
_entity_poly.pdbx_seq_one_letter_code
_entity_poly.pdbx_strand_id
1 'polypeptide(L)'
;DFLRSMTGRGRPDAGEWGSNRLQTFVLLEEGVTPEKINDQFPAILEKYFGPIINAIMNISLTEFYEGGNRYYYYLEPYTDIHLHSSFTENFAGAMDPIYVYILSVVALFILLIACINFVNLTTARSSLRAKEVGIKKVVGSSRRKLIYQFLTESMLISILSMILAVVLVELLKGKFNNLAEKELTVDYFSNPVIIPSLILLTLFVGFVAGSYAAFFQSSVNTLSVLKGKFSHAMKSGVLRNILVVFQFTISTFLIICTLTVFLQIRFVRNMDLGYDKDQIMAIQRFNAVGDRQQVFKEELLKDPAIEHASVSVNVPGEGFSGNGILKEGGKDSEVHILSRWWADYDILETMGFTMTDGRFYSREFPTDSNALIINQASIPSLELDDPLNQRLVEPSDTIIPRPIVGIVKDFNFQSAHNPIRPMSLELMRRGQIGRFLLIKVQPENRQTIIRRAEELWKEMVADQPFEYFFLDDEFDEIYGGERRLGTIYSIFSILAIFIACLGLFGMASFTTEQKTKDVGIRKAMGATASSIVLLLAREFNKWVLAANVIAWPLAFFMMKNWLQDFAYRIDQRVFTYLLAAILTLVVAILTVSYQSIRAAIKNPADSLRYE
;
A
#
# COMPACT_ATOMS: atom_id res chain seq x y z
N ASP A 1 -20.29 1.68 19.66
CA ASP A 1 -19.19 1.37 20.58
C ASP A 1 -19.73 1.26 22.01
N PHE A 2 -19.59 0.09 22.62
CA PHE A 2 -19.99 -0.12 24.00
C PHE A 2 -18.76 -0.24 24.89
N LEU A 3 -18.61 0.71 25.83
CA LEU A 3 -17.62 0.62 26.90
C LEU A 3 -18.23 -0.19 28.05
N ARG A 4 -17.64 -1.33 28.39
CA ARG A 4 -18.05 -2.16 29.52
C ARG A 4 -16.96 -2.15 30.59
N SER A 5 -17.37 -1.88 31.84
CA SER A 5 -16.46 -1.97 32.97
C SER A 5 -15.98 -3.40 33.19
N MET A 6 -14.68 -3.56 33.42
CA MET A 6 -14.06 -4.86 33.75
C MET A 6 -14.27 -5.29 35.21
N THR A 7 -14.77 -4.41 36.07
CA THR A 7 -14.93 -4.69 37.51
C THR A 7 -15.92 -5.81 37.84
N GLY A 8 -16.78 -6.21 36.90
CA GLY A 8 -17.74 -7.30 37.09
C GLY A 8 -17.32 -8.68 36.60
N ARG A 9 -16.13 -8.81 35.98
CA ARG A 9 -15.65 -10.09 35.40
C ARG A 9 -14.64 -10.87 36.26
N GLY A 10 -14.47 -10.49 37.56
CA GLY A 10 -13.26 -10.87 38.26
C GLY A 10 -12.06 -10.12 37.66
N ARG A 11 -10.93 -10.09 38.32
CA ARG A 11 -9.70 -9.57 37.67
C ARG A 11 -9.24 -10.62 36.65
N PRO A 12 -9.54 -10.46 35.34
CA PRO A 12 -8.94 -11.35 34.37
C PRO A 12 -7.44 -11.06 34.42
N ASP A 13 -6.66 -12.10 34.49
CA ASP A 13 -5.20 -12.06 34.38
C ASP A 13 -4.45 -11.34 35.50
N ALA A 14 -5.07 -11.16 36.71
CA ALA A 14 -4.33 -10.68 37.87
C ALA A 14 -3.28 -11.71 38.29
N GLY A 15 -2.07 -11.58 37.72
CA GLY A 15 -0.93 -12.49 37.91
C GLY A 15 -0.38 -13.12 36.63
N GLU A 16 -1.05 -13.00 35.48
CA GLU A 16 -0.56 -13.51 34.20
C GLU A 16 0.27 -12.46 33.44
N TRP A 17 1.46 -12.16 33.93
CA TRP A 17 2.37 -11.18 33.33
C TRP A 17 2.91 -11.58 31.94
N GLY A 18 2.69 -12.80 31.50
CA GLY A 18 2.99 -13.26 30.15
C GLY A 18 1.84 -13.06 29.14
N SER A 19 0.68 -12.54 29.58
CA SER A 19 -0.49 -12.32 28.74
C SER A 19 -0.48 -10.93 28.14
N ASN A 20 -0.50 -10.84 26.80
CA ASN A 20 -0.54 -9.57 26.05
C ASN A 20 -1.94 -9.23 25.52
N ARG A 21 -3.00 -9.74 26.16
CA ARG A 21 -4.40 -9.55 25.70
C ARG A 21 -4.97 -8.16 25.97
N LEU A 22 -4.34 -7.37 26.82
CA LEU A 22 -4.84 -6.07 27.25
C LEU A 22 -3.90 -4.95 26.81
N GLN A 23 -4.48 -3.91 26.24
CA GLN A 23 -3.78 -2.65 26.02
C GLN A 23 -3.96 -1.77 27.27
N THR A 24 -2.87 -1.22 27.78
CA THR A 24 -2.86 -0.41 28.99
C THR A 24 -2.49 1.02 28.64
N PHE A 25 -3.38 1.96 28.93
CA PHE A 25 -3.14 3.39 28.79
C PHE A 25 -2.79 4.00 30.14
N VAL A 26 -1.76 4.83 30.19
CA VAL A 26 -1.27 5.46 31.41
C VAL A 26 -1.27 6.97 31.23
N LEU A 27 -1.89 7.69 32.17
CA LEU A 27 -1.79 9.14 32.27
C LEU A 27 -0.66 9.48 33.25
N LEU A 28 0.38 10.14 32.76
CA LEU A 28 1.49 10.57 33.59
C LEU A 28 1.16 11.87 34.33
N GLU A 29 1.66 11.99 35.58
CA GLU A 29 1.58 13.27 36.32
C GLU A 29 2.49 14.33 35.71
N GLU A 30 2.15 15.60 35.92
CA GLU A 30 2.97 16.73 35.45
C GLU A 30 4.41 16.63 35.97
N GLY A 31 5.38 16.70 35.05
CA GLY A 31 6.80 16.60 35.35
C GLY A 31 7.39 15.18 35.39
N VAL A 32 6.56 14.15 35.17
CA VAL A 32 7.06 12.77 34.98
C VAL A 32 7.29 12.52 33.49
N THR A 33 8.52 12.14 33.14
CA THR A 33 8.84 11.80 31.75
C THR A 33 8.69 10.31 31.48
N PRO A 34 8.35 9.91 30.24
CA PRO A 34 8.23 8.50 29.85
C PRO A 34 9.48 7.69 30.14
N GLU A 35 10.67 8.29 29.98
CA GLU A 35 11.97 7.65 30.22
C GLU A 35 12.09 7.18 31.67
N LYS A 36 11.67 8.02 32.63
CA LYS A 36 11.72 7.68 34.05
C LYS A 36 10.86 6.48 34.41
N ILE A 37 9.77 6.25 33.68
CA ILE A 37 8.93 5.06 33.85
C ILE A 37 9.56 3.87 33.14
N ASN A 38 10.06 4.07 31.90
CA ASN A 38 10.71 3.02 31.11
C ASN A 38 11.89 2.40 31.86
N ASP A 39 12.66 3.21 32.60
CA ASP A 39 13.78 2.74 33.44
C ASP A 39 13.36 1.78 34.57
N GLN A 40 12.07 1.76 34.94
CA GLN A 40 11.54 0.87 35.98
C GLN A 40 11.07 -0.47 35.42
N PHE A 41 10.75 -0.56 34.13
CA PHE A 41 10.22 -1.80 33.54
C PHE A 41 11.16 -3.01 33.63
N PRO A 42 12.48 -2.90 33.49
CA PRO A 42 13.37 -4.04 33.69
C PRO A 42 13.23 -4.68 35.08
N ALA A 43 13.14 -3.87 36.14
CA ALA A 43 12.95 -4.40 37.51
C ALA A 43 11.56 -5.02 37.72
N ILE A 44 10.53 -4.48 37.03
CA ILE A 44 9.17 -5.04 37.05
C ILE A 44 9.16 -6.39 36.34
N LEU A 45 9.82 -6.50 35.18
CA LEU A 45 9.93 -7.75 34.42
C LEU A 45 10.69 -8.81 35.20
N GLU A 46 11.81 -8.45 35.81
CA GLU A 46 12.58 -9.38 36.66
C GLU A 46 11.70 -9.93 37.79
N LYS A 47 10.91 -9.07 38.43
CA LYS A 47 10.09 -9.46 39.58
C LYS A 47 8.89 -10.33 39.19
N TYR A 48 8.23 -10.06 38.07
CA TYR A 48 6.93 -10.65 37.74
C TYR A 48 6.98 -11.61 36.53
N PHE A 49 7.81 -11.34 35.55
CA PHE A 49 7.98 -12.19 34.35
C PHE A 49 9.15 -13.19 34.51
N GLY A 50 10.20 -12.82 35.24
CA GLY A 50 11.33 -13.71 35.52
C GLY A 50 10.92 -15.06 36.13
N PRO A 51 10.03 -15.10 37.17
CA PRO A 51 9.53 -16.37 37.71
C PRO A 51 8.77 -17.22 36.68
N ILE A 52 8.05 -16.59 35.73
CA ILE A 52 7.31 -17.29 34.67
C ILE A 52 8.29 -17.94 33.70
N ILE A 53 9.32 -17.20 33.26
CA ILE A 53 10.38 -17.76 32.40
C ILE A 53 11.14 -18.90 33.12
N ASN A 54 11.44 -18.72 34.39
CA ASN A 54 12.09 -19.78 35.17
C ASN A 54 11.19 -21.03 35.27
N ALA A 55 9.89 -20.88 35.52
CA ALA A 55 8.95 -21.99 35.59
C ALA A 55 8.76 -22.73 34.23
N ILE A 56 8.81 -21.98 33.11
CA ILE A 56 8.55 -22.54 31.76
C ILE A 56 9.84 -23.11 31.14
N MET A 57 10.98 -22.42 31.31
CA MET A 57 12.22 -22.70 30.57
C MET A 57 13.37 -23.12 31.50
N ASN A 58 13.16 -23.10 32.80
CA ASN A 58 14.17 -23.38 33.81
C ASN A 58 15.47 -22.56 33.66
N ILE A 59 15.37 -21.34 33.16
CA ILE A 59 16.46 -20.38 32.98
C ILE A 59 16.10 -19.04 33.63
N SER A 60 17.11 -18.26 33.95
CA SER A 60 16.92 -16.89 34.43
C SER A 60 16.48 -15.96 33.29
N LEU A 61 15.87 -14.82 33.62
CA LEU A 61 15.52 -13.79 32.63
C LEU A 61 16.78 -13.26 31.92
N THR A 62 17.91 -13.21 32.59
CA THR A 62 19.20 -12.83 32.00
C THR A 62 19.65 -13.84 30.93
N GLU A 63 19.62 -15.13 31.25
CA GLU A 63 19.94 -16.19 30.29
C GLU A 63 18.96 -16.22 29.10
N PHE A 64 17.69 -15.91 29.35
CA PHE A 64 16.68 -15.73 28.28
C PHE A 64 17.08 -14.65 27.28
N TYR A 65 17.58 -13.50 27.77
CA TYR A 65 18.06 -12.41 26.89
C TYR A 65 19.39 -12.75 26.21
N GLU A 66 20.31 -13.42 26.90
CA GLU A 66 21.58 -13.88 26.32
C GLU A 66 21.37 -14.93 25.21
N GLY A 67 20.31 -15.72 25.31
CA GLY A 67 19.82 -16.62 24.24
C GLY A 67 19.25 -15.94 23.01
N GLY A 68 19.27 -14.59 22.94
CA GLY A 68 18.79 -13.80 21.82
C GLY A 68 17.31 -13.47 21.87
N ASN A 69 16.59 -13.91 22.88
CA ASN A 69 15.19 -13.57 23.09
C ASN A 69 15.03 -12.11 23.56
N ARG A 70 13.88 -11.50 23.28
CA ARG A 70 13.59 -10.13 23.70
C ARG A 70 12.16 -10.04 24.20
N TYR A 71 12.01 -9.57 25.43
CA TYR A 71 10.70 -9.25 26.02
C TYR A 71 10.86 -8.00 26.87
N TYR A 72 10.19 -6.91 26.50
CA TYR A 72 10.34 -5.63 27.19
C TYR A 72 9.04 -4.82 27.10
N TYR A 73 8.80 -3.99 28.10
CA TYR A 73 7.76 -2.98 28.10
C TYR A 73 8.37 -1.61 27.86
N TYR A 74 7.65 -0.76 27.16
CA TYR A 74 7.96 0.66 27.03
C TYR A 74 6.68 1.47 26.87
N LEU A 75 6.74 2.74 27.25
CA LEU A 75 5.64 3.68 27.00
C LEU A 75 5.79 4.28 25.62
N GLU A 76 4.73 4.22 24.85
CA GLU A 76 4.62 4.85 23.55
C GLU A 76 3.67 6.06 23.66
N PRO A 77 4.04 7.26 23.16
CA PRO A 77 3.13 8.40 23.17
C PRO A 77 1.85 8.08 22.41
N TYR A 78 0.71 8.43 22.99
CA TYR A 78 -0.60 8.18 22.37
C TYR A 78 -0.73 8.80 20.97
N THR A 79 -0.07 9.94 20.74
CA THR A 79 -0.01 10.62 19.44
C THR A 79 0.74 9.85 18.37
N ASP A 80 1.63 8.95 18.76
CA ASP A 80 2.51 8.21 17.86
C ASP A 80 1.95 6.86 17.46
N ILE A 81 0.95 6.34 18.21
CA ILE A 81 0.33 5.03 17.98
C ILE A 81 -0.17 4.87 16.53
N HIS A 82 -0.72 5.93 15.95
CA HIS A 82 -1.32 5.85 14.61
C HIS A 82 -0.30 5.75 13.48
N LEU A 83 0.89 6.36 13.62
CA LEU A 83 1.89 6.46 12.53
C LEU A 83 3.22 5.81 12.84
N HIS A 84 3.59 5.61 14.11
CA HIS A 84 4.94 5.18 14.50
C HIS A 84 4.95 3.91 15.33
N SER A 85 3.78 3.37 15.68
CA SER A 85 3.71 2.13 16.44
C SER A 85 4.13 0.93 15.60
N SER A 86 4.98 0.09 16.17
CA SER A 86 5.38 -1.20 15.58
C SER A 86 4.40 -2.34 15.90
N PHE A 87 3.36 -2.07 16.68
CA PHE A 87 2.38 -3.09 17.07
C PHE A 87 1.28 -3.23 16.00
N THR A 88 1.06 -4.47 15.57
CA THR A 88 0.07 -4.81 14.53
C THR A 88 -1.38 -4.82 15.06
N GLU A 89 -1.57 -4.95 16.38
CA GLU A 89 -2.90 -5.02 17.01
C GLU A 89 -3.27 -3.72 17.72
N ASN A 90 -3.22 -2.59 17.02
CA ASN A 90 -3.64 -1.30 17.59
C ASN A 90 -5.12 -1.03 17.36
N PHE A 91 -5.80 -0.45 18.37
CA PHE A 91 -7.22 -0.03 18.34
C PHE A 91 -7.57 0.88 17.15
N ALA A 92 -6.61 1.62 16.62
CA ALA A 92 -6.83 2.65 15.60
C ALA A 92 -6.40 2.24 14.18
N GLY A 93 -5.99 0.99 13.98
CA GLY A 93 -5.40 0.58 12.70
C GLY A 93 -4.15 1.41 12.39
N ALA A 94 -2.98 0.97 12.85
CA ALA A 94 -1.73 1.66 12.56
C ALA A 94 -1.51 1.74 11.05
N MET A 95 -1.17 2.93 10.57
CA MET A 95 -0.77 3.13 9.19
C MET A 95 0.75 3.29 9.16
N ASP A 96 1.43 2.47 8.36
CA ASP A 96 2.87 2.63 8.19
C ASP A 96 3.18 4.05 7.66
N PRO A 97 4.01 4.85 8.35
CA PRO A 97 4.37 6.21 7.96
C PRO A 97 5.00 6.26 6.57
N ILE A 98 5.58 5.16 6.09
CA ILE A 98 6.18 5.07 4.76
C ILE A 98 5.16 5.46 3.67
N TYR A 99 3.87 5.14 3.84
CA TYR A 99 2.83 5.49 2.89
C TYR A 99 2.60 7.01 2.81
N VAL A 100 2.65 7.71 3.96
CA VAL A 100 2.53 9.16 4.01
C VAL A 100 3.73 9.83 3.32
N TYR A 101 4.94 9.32 3.55
CA TYR A 101 6.15 9.81 2.88
C TYR A 101 6.10 9.59 1.37
N ILE A 102 5.71 8.41 0.92
CA ILE A 102 5.61 8.09 -0.51
C ILE A 102 4.58 8.99 -1.19
N LEU A 103 3.38 9.15 -0.60
CA LEU A 103 2.35 10.03 -1.15
C LEU A 103 2.82 11.50 -1.20
N SER A 104 3.54 11.95 -0.18
CA SER A 104 4.13 13.30 -0.15
C SER A 104 5.17 13.51 -1.26
N VAL A 105 6.03 12.52 -1.50
CA VAL A 105 7.02 12.55 -2.58
C VAL A 105 6.33 12.54 -3.95
N VAL A 106 5.29 11.74 -4.13
CA VAL A 106 4.50 11.70 -5.38
C VAL A 106 3.81 13.04 -5.63
N ALA A 107 3.20 13.65 -4.60
CA ALA A 107 2.60 14.98 -4.69
C ALA A 107 3.64 16.04 -5.07
N LEU A 108 4.82 16.00 -4.45
CA LEU A 108 5.95 16.87 -4.80
C LEU A 108 6.37 16.69 -6.27
N PHE A 109 6.47 15.45 -6.76
CA PHE A 109 6.81 15.16 -8.15
C PHE A 109 5.79 15.72 -9.13
N ILE A 110 4.49 15.58 -8.83
CA ILE A 110 3.43 16.15 -9.67
C ILE A 110 3.52 17.67 -9.70
N LEU A 111 3.77 18.30 -8.56
CA LEU A 111 3.97 19.73 -8.46
C LEU A 111 5.19 20.20 -9.28
N LEU A 112 6.30 19.47 -9.19
CA LEU A 112 7.51 19.75 -9.99
C LEU A 112 7.22 19.60 -11.49
N ILE A 113 6.51 18.57 -11.92
CA ILE A 113 6.10 18.39 -13.33
C ILE A 113 5.26 19.58 -13.78
N ALA A 114 4.32 20.05 -12.95
CA ALA A 114 3.49 21.21 -13.25
C ALA A 114 4.32 22.50 -13.38
N CYS A 115 5.26 22.75 -12.47
CA CYS A 115 6.20 23.88 -12.54
C CYS A 115 7.08 23.81 -13.80
N ILE A 116 7.64 22.65 -14.10
CA ILE A 116 8.44 22.40 -15.30
C ILE A 116 7.61 22.69 -16.57
N ASN A 117 6.37 22.25 -16.58
CA ASN A 117 5.46 22.48 -17.69
C ASN A 117 5.22 23.97 -17.91
N PHE A 118 4.96 24.73 -16.85
CA PHE A 118 4.85 26.17 -16.91
C PHE A 118 6.12 26.84 -17.47
N VAL A 119 7.31 26.44 -16.99
CA VAL A 119 8.60 26.93 -17.47
C VAL A 119 8.78 26.60 -18.96
N ASN A 120 8.48 25.38 -19.39
CA ASN A 120 8.58 24.93 -20.77
C ASN A 120 7.68 25.76 -21.71
N LEU A 121 6.41 25.97 -21.33
CA LEU A 121 5.45 26.76 -22.12
C LEU A 121 5.83 28.24 -22.18
N THR A 122 6.26 28.82 -21.05
CA THR A 122 6.66 30.24 -21.00
C THR A 122 7.94 30.48 -21.80
N THR A 123 8.90 29.54 -21.72
CA THR A 123 10.13 29.60 -22.52
C THR A 123 9.86 29.44 -24.01
N ALA A 124 8.95 28.53 -24.39
CA ALA A 124 8.53 28.34 -25.76
C ALA A 124 7.95 29.65 -26.35
N ARG A 125 7.11 30.35 -25.59
CA ARG A 125 6.53 31.64 -26.02
C ARG A 125 7.50 32.82 -25.93
N SER A 126 8.68 32.65 -25.33
CA SER A 126 9.64 33.74 -25.12
C SER A 126 10.17 34.37 -26.40
N SER A 127 10.25 33.61 -27.49
CA SER A 127 10.67 34.11 -28.80
C SER A 127 9.65 35.07 -29.42
N LEU A 128 8.36 34.84 -29.23
CA LEU A 128 7.29 35.74 -29.67
C LEU A 128 7.29 37.04 -28.85
N ARG A 129 7.55 36.93 -27.53
CA ARG A 129 7.66 38.07 -26.62
C ARG A 129 9.00 38.83 -26.71
N ALA A 130 10.03 38.22 -27.32
CA ALA A 130 11.36 38.85 -27.43
C ALA A 130 11.30 40.20 -28.16
N LYS A 131 10.47 40.32 -29.19
CA LYS A 131 10.25 41.56 -29.94
C LYS A 131 9.62 42.65 -29.04
N GLU A 132 8.61 42.30 -28.25
CA GLU A 132 7.97 43.20 -27.25
C GLU A 132 8.97 43.65 -26.19
N VAL A 133 9.74 42.72 -25.61
CA VAL A 133 10.79 43.02 -24.62
C VAL A 133 11.88 43.90 -25.22
N GLY A 134 12.27 43.64 -26.46
CA GLY A 134 13.24 44.48 -27.19
C GLY A 134 12.74 45.90 -27.37
N ILE A 135 11.49 46.10 -27.78
CA ILE A 135 10.88 47.45 -27.91
C ILE A 135 10.82 48.16 -26.54
N LYS A 136 10.34 47.46 -25.49
CA LYS A 136 10.28 48.03 -24.13
C LYS A 136 11.65 48.48 -23.63
N LYS A 137 12.73 47.73 -23.93
CA LYS A 137 14.09 48.11 -23.58
C LYS A 137 14.60 49.34 -24.36
N VAL A 138 14.27 49.43 -25.67
CA VAL A 138 14.64 50.61 -26.49
C VAL A 138 13.94 51.87 -25.97
N VAL A 139 12.69 51.73 -25.50
CA VAL A 139 11.90 52.83 -24.90
C VAL A 139 12.32 53.14 -23.44
N GLY A 140 13.40 52.47 -22.92
CA GLY A 140 14.00 52.80 -21.63
C GLY A 140 13.56 51.92 -20.44
N SER A 141 12.87 50.81 -20.65
CA SER A 141 12.55 49.88 -19.56
C SER A 141 13.77 49.20 -18.99
N SER A 142 14.03 49.35 -17.68
CA SER A 142 15.14 48.67 -17.03
C SER A 142 14.88 47.15 -16.89
N ARG A 143 15.97 46.37 -16.82
CA ARG A 143 15.90 44.91 -16.61
C ARG A 143 15.10 44.53 -15.36
N ARG A 144 15.21 45.29 -14.28
CA ARG A 144 14.46 45.06 -13.04
C ARG A 144 12.94 45.19 -13.24
N LYS A 145 12.49 46.22 -13.97
CA LYS A 145 11.05 46.39 -14.27
C LYS A 145 10.49 45.24 -15.04
N LEU A 146 11.23 44.70 -16.01
CA LEU A 146 10.82 43.49 -16.77
C LEU A 146 10.77 42.24 -15.89
N ILE A 147 11.76 42.04 -15.01
CA ILE A 147 11.74 40.93 -14.05
C ILE A 147 10.49 40.99 -13.15
N TYR A 148 10.23 42.17 -12.55
CA TYR A 148 9.03 42.34 -11.72
C TYR A 148 7.74 42.10 -12.51
N GLN A 149 7.65 42.58 -13.74
CA GLN A 149 6.47 42.32 -14.60
C GLN A 149 6.21 40.84 -14.80
N PHE A 150 7.24 40.06 -15.20
CA PHE A 150 7.10 38.62 -15.42
C PHE A 150 6.84 37.83 -14.14
N LEU A 151 7.47 38.20 -13.03
CA LEU A 151 7.19 37.58 -11.73
C LEU A 151 5.75 37.88 -11.28
N THR A 152 5.27 39.12 -11.43
CA THR A 152 3.88 39.46 -11.09
C THR A 152 2.89 38.68 -11.94
N GLU A 153 3.13 38.55 -13.26
CA GLU A 153 2.31 37.72 -14.14
C GLU A 153 2.24 36.26 -13.66
N SER A 154 3.39 35.69 -13.29
CA SER A 154 3.46 34.31 -12.77
C SER A 154 2.77 34.15 -11.42
N MET A 155 2.92 35.14 -10.52
CA MET A 155 2.25 35.16 -9.22
C MET A 155 0.73 35.23 -9.36
N LEU A 156 0.21 36.06 -10.26
CA LEU A 156 -1.24 36.15 -10.52
C LEU A 156 -1.79 34.81 -11.01
N ILE A 157 -1.08 34.14 -11.95
CA ILE A 157 -1.48 32.82 -12.43
C ILE A 157 -1.44 31.80 -11.30
N SER A 158 -0.41 31.84 -10.44
CA SER A 158 -0.28 30.93 -9.30
C SER A 158 -1.41 31.14 -8.28
N ILE A 159 -1.79 32.37 -7.99
CA ILE A 159 -2.92 32.68 -7.09
C ILE A 159 -4.24 32.15 -7.66
N LEU A 160 -4.53 32.42 -8.96
CA LEU A 160 -5.72 31.91 -9.61
C LEU A 160 -5.76 30.37 -9.63
N SER A 161 -4.61 29.75 -9.87
CA SER A 161 -4.46 28.28 -9.83
C SER A 161 -4.70 27.73 -8.43
N MET A 162 -4.23 28.40 -7.37
CA MET A 162 -4.47 28.00 -5.99
C MET A 162 -5.95 28.07 -5.63
N ILE A 163 -6.64 29.17 -6.00
CA ILE A 163 -8.10 29.30 -5.77
C ILE A 163 -8.84 28.17 -6.45
N LEU A 164 -8.51 27.88 -7.71
CA LEU A 164 -9.11 26.76 -8.43
C LEU A 164 -8.79 25.41 -7.81
N ALA A 165 -7.55 25.22 -7.33
CA ALA A 165 -7.14 23.99 -6.65
C ALA A 165 -7.94 23.76 -5.36
N VAL A 166 -8.16 24.80 -4.53
CA VAL A 166 -8.98 24.70 -3.32
C VAL A 166 -10.43 24.33 -3.67
N VAL A 167 -11.00 24.94 -4.69
CA VAL A 167 -12.34 24.59 -5.18
C VAL A 167 -12.41 23.14 -5.65
N LEU A 168 -11.41 22.67 -6.41
CA LEU A 168 -11.36 21.28 -6.88
C LEU A 168 -11.19 20.30 -5.71
N VAL A 169 -10.39 20.62 -4.70
CA VAL A 169 -10.25 19.80 -3.49
C VAL A 169 -11.59 19.64 -2.79
N GLU A 170 -12.34 20.72 -2.59
CA GLU A 170 -13.65 20.65 -1.95
C GLU A 170 -14.68 19.83 -2.76
N LEU A 171 -14.65 19.95 -4.08
CA LEU A 171 -15.53 19.17 -4.96
C LEU A 171 -15.20 17.67 -5.00
N LEU A 172 -13.90 17.32 -4.89
CA LEU A 172 -13.42 15.94 -5.00
C LEU A 172 -13.23 15.26 -3.65
N LYS A 173 -13.23 16.00 -2.55
CA LYS A 173 -13.00 15.51 -1.18
C LYS A 173 -13.88 14.32 -0.83
N GLY A 174 -15.18 14.38 -1.13
CA GLY A 174 -16.10 13.27 -0.84
C GLY A 174 -15.75 11.98 -1.58
N LYS A 175 -15.37 12.07 -2.86
CA LYS A 175 -14.93 10.91 -3.64
C LYS A 175 -13.59 10.36 -3.13
N PHE A 176 -12.69 11.25 -2.72
CA PHE A 176 -11.41 10.85 -2.15
C PHE A 176 -11.59 10.18 -0.79
N ASN A 177 -12.46 10.71 0.07
CA ASN A 177 -12.77 10.11 1.37
C ASN A 177 -13.33 8.69 1.20
N ASN A 178 -14.25 8.49 0.26
CA ASN A 178 -14.78 7.16 -0.05
C ASN A 178 -13.68 6.20 -0.56
N LEU A 179 -12.73 6.71 -1.38
CA LEU A 179 -11.62 5.90 -1.88
C LEU A 179 -10.61 5.55 -0.79
N ALA A 180 -10.31 6.52 0.09
CA ALA A 180 -9.36 6.37 1.18
C ALA A 180 -9.97 5.69 2.42
N GLU A 181 -11.30 5.49 2.43
CA GLU A 181 -12.08 5.03 3.60
C GLU A 181 -11.74 5.84 4.86
N LYS A 182 -11.59 7.15 4.69
CA LYS A 182 -11.24 8.10 5.75
C LYS A 182 -12.16 9.32 5.67
N GLU A 183 -12.55 9.84 6.82
CA GLU A 183 -13.29 11.09 6.91
C GLU A 183 -12.33 12.28 7.06
N LEU A 184 -11.66 12.64 5.96
CA LEU A 184 -10.76 13.78 5.95
C LEU A 184 -11.56 15.08 5.86
N THR A 185 -11.42 15.91 6.87
CA THR A 185 -11.95 17.27 6.90
C THR A 185 -10.81 18.28 6.84
N VAL A 186 -10.94 19.30 6.00
CA VAL A 186 -9.94 20.38 5.91
C VAL A 186 -10.53 21.63 6.57
N ASP A 187 -10.13 21.86 7.81
CA ASP A 187 -10.56 23.05 8.58
C ASP A 187 -9.67 24.25 8.28
N TYR A 188 -9.99 24.95 7.19
CA TYR A 188 -9.17 26.09 6.73
C TYR A 188 -9.03 27.21 7.76
N PHE A 189 -10.03 27.42 8.60
CA PHE A 189 -10.07 28.55 9.54
C PHE A 189 -9.71 28.15 10.98
N SER A 190 -10.00 26.93 11.39
CA SER A 190 -9.71 26.46 12.75
C SER A 190 -8.25 26.05 12.93
N ASN A 191 -7.60 25.60 11.85
CA ASN A 191 -6.18 25.25 11.89
C ASN A 191 -5.31 26.43 11.39
N PRO A 192 -4.57 27.12 12.28
CA PRO A 192 -3.80 28.31 11.93
C PRO A 192 -2.63 28.04 10.97
N VAL A 193 -2.28 26.78 10.70
CA VAL A 193 -1.17 26.41 9.81
C VAL A 193 -1.60 26.30 8.36
N ILE A 194 -2.86 25.98 8.05
CA ILE A 194 -3.29 25.66 6.68
C ILE A 194 -3.21 26.88 5.76
N ILE A 195 -3.82 28.01 6.12
CA ILE A 195 -3.83 29.20 5.26
C ILE A 195 -2.40 29.74 5.03
N PRO A 196 -1.55 29.93 6.05
CA PRO A 196 -0.16 30.33 5.83
C PRO A 196 0.62 29.36 4.93
N SER A 197 0.41 28.05 5.07
CA SER A 197 1.06 27.04 4.22
C SER A 197 0.62 27.13 2.76
N LEU A 198 -0.67 27.34 2.49
CA LEU A 198 -1.20 27.56 1.14
C LEU A 198 -0.65 28.83 0.51
N ILE A 199 -0.56 29.92 1.28
CA ILE A 199 0.05 31.18 0.82
C ILE A 199 1.54 30.96 0.50
N LEU A 200 2.29 30.32 1.40
CA LEU A 200 3.70 30.04 1.20
C LEU A 200 3.92 29.16 -0.04
N LEU A 201 3.12 28.12 -0.20
CA LEU A 201 3.16 27.24 -1.37
C LEU A 201 2.87 28.02 -2.66
N THR A 202 1.86 28.89 -2.65
CA THR A 202 1.50 29.73 -3.82
C THR A 202 2.65 30.66 -4.20
N LEU A 203 3.26 31.32 -3.21
CA LEU A 203 4.41 32.21 -3.42
C LEU A 203 5.62 31.43 -3.93
N PHE A 204 5.89 30.27 -3.35
CA PHE A 204 6.99 29.39 -3.77
C PHE A 204 6.82 28.93 -5.22
N VAL A 205 5.65 28.39 -5.58
CA VAL A 205 5.35 27.93 -6.95
C VAL A 205 5.42 29.06 -7.94
N GLY A 206 4.78 30.22 -7.63
CA GLY A 206 4.80 31.39 -8.50
C GLY A 206 6.23 31.95 -8.70
N PHE A 207 7.06 31.93 -7.65
CA PHE A 207 8.45 32.35 -7.73
C PHE A 207 9.30 31.36 -8.53
N VAL A 208 9.24 30.06 -8.25
CA VAL A 208 10.04 29.03 -8.94
C VAL A 208 9.67 28.98 -10.43
N ALA A 209 8.36 28.93 -10.73
CA ALA A 209 7.88 28.86 -12.10
C ALA A 209 8.15 30.17 -12.89
N GLY A 210 8.03 31.32 -12.22
CA GLY A 210 8.21 32.64 -12.84
C GLY A 210 9.66 33.08 -12.95
N SER A 211 10.53 32.70 -12.02
CA SER A 211 11.90 33.19 -11.94
C SER A 211 12.71 32.88 -13.19
N TYR A 212 12.65 31.62 -13.67
CA TYR A 212 13.38 31.24 -14.88
C TYR A 212 12.93 32.08 -16.09
N ALA A 213 11.62 32.20 -16.29
CA ALA A 213 11.07 32.99 -17.39
C ALA A 213 11.47 34.48 -17.27
N ALA A 214 11.39 35.05 -16.08
CA ALA A 214 11.74 36.45 -15.80
C ALA A 214 13.23 36.73 -16.06
N PHE A 215 14.13 35.88 -15.54
CA PHE A 215 15.57 36.06 -15.73
C PHE A 215 15.98 35.83 -17.17
N PHE A 216 15.44 34.81 -17.83
CA PHE A 216 15.78 34.49 -19.19
C PHE A 216 15.27 35.53 -20.19
N GLN A 217 13.99 35.93 -20.12
CA GLN A 217 13.39 36.88 -21.03
C GLN A 217 13.97 38.29 -20.82
N SER A 218 14.29 38.69 -19.58
CA SER A 218 14.92 39.97 -19.30
C SER A 218 16.37 40.08 -19.77
N SER A 219 17.05 38.97 -20.03
CA SER A 219 18.45 38.92 -20.50
C SER A 219 18.62 39.12 -22.01
N VAL A 220 17.54 39.12 -22.77
CA VAL A 220 17.56 39.28 -24.25
C VAL A 220 18.25 40.56 -24.67
N ASN A 221 19.23 40.44 -25.56
CA ASN A 221 20.01 41.57 -26.06
C ASN A 221 19.27 42.31 -27.19
N THR A 222 19.01 43.59 -27.03
CA THR A 222 18.22 44.43 -27.95
C THR A 222 18.80 44.49 -29.38
N LEU A 223 20.12 44.49 -29.52
CA LEU A 223 20.79 44.53 -30.83
C LEU A 223 20.59 43.23 -31.63
N SER A 224 20.54 42.06 -30.97
CA SER A 224 20.32 40.77 -31.62
C SER A 224 18.90 40.61 -32.11
N VAL A 225 17.93 41.19 -31.36
CA VAL A 225 16.50 41.17 -31.73
C VAL A 225 16.23 42.03 -32.95
N LEU A 226 16.81 43.21 -33.02
CA LEU A 226 16.68 44.14 -34.17
C LEU A 226 17.34 43.63 -35.43
N LYS A 227 18.45 42.84 -35.31
CA LYS A 227 19.19 42.24 -36.43
C LYS A 227 18.67 40.87 -36.89
N GLY A 228 17.55 40.36 -36.31
CA GLY A 228 16.97 39.09 -36.69
C GLY A 228 17.82 37.86 -36.36
N LYS A 229 18.96 37.99 -35.66
CA LYS A 229 19.86 36.91 -35.29
C LYS A 229 19.55 36.37 -33.89
N PHE A 230 18.67 35.40 -33.81
CA PHE A 230 18.29 34.72 -32.53
C PHE A 230 19.33 33.66 -32.14
N SER A 231 20.60 34.02 -31.86
CA SER A 231 21.63 33.04 -31.43
C SER A 231 21.41 32.49 -29.99
N HIS A 232 20.54 33.10 -29.19
CA HIS A 232 20.23 32.67 -27.83
C HIS A 232 19.25 31.50 -27.76
N ALA A 233 18.59 31.14 -28.87
CA ALA A 233 17.67 30.01 -28.94
C ALA A 233 18.36 28.64 -28.66
N MET A 234 19.67 28.56 -28.88
CA MET A 234 20.44 27.32 -28.72
C MET A 234 20.67 26.93 -27.25
N LYS A 235 20.86 27.90 -26.34
CA LYS A 235 21.03 27.62 -24.90
C LYS A 235 19.73 27.25 -24.18
N SER A 236 18.59 27.77 -24.63
CA SER A 236 17.28 27.44 -24.07
C SER A 236 16.81 26.03 -24.46
N GLY A 237 17.28 25.50 -25.59
CA GLY A 237 16.93 24.15 -26.05
C GLY A 237 17.45 23.03 -25.14
N VAL A 238 18.67 23.17 -24.62
CA VAL A 238 19.29 22.14 -23.76
C VAL A 238 18.53 22.01 -22.43
N LEU A 239 18.26 23.14 -21.75
CA LEU A 239 17.53 23.10 -20.47
C LEU A 239 16.14 22.50 -20.65
N ARG A 240 15.42 22.92 -21.68
CA ARG A 240 14.09 22.41 -22.01
C ARG A 240 14.11 20.88 -22.24
N ASN A 241 15.11 20.36 -22.93
CA ASN A 241 15.28 18.93 -23.15
C ASN A 241 15.55 18.18 -21.84
N ILE A 242 16.39 18.75 -20.95
CA ILE A 242 16.64 18.19 -19.61
C ILE A 242 15.35 18.15 -18.79
N LEU A 243 14.55 19.22 -18.81
CA LEU A 243 13.28 19.29 -18.11
C LEU A 243 12.27 18.26 -18.64
N VAL A 244 12.26 18.01 -19.95
CA VAL A 244 11.44 16.94 -20.57
C VAL A 244 11.91 15.57 -20.12
N VAL A 245 13.21 15.30 -20.15
CA VAL A 245 13.76 14.03 -19.65
C VAL A 245 13.37 13.82 -18.20
N PHE A 246 13.56 14.81 -17.34
CA PHE A 246 13.19 14.74 -15.92
C PHE A 246 11.69 14.45 -15.72
N GLN A 247 10.83 15.16 -16.46
CA GLN A 247 9.39 14.98 -16.42
C GLN A 247 8.95 13.58 -16.84
N PHE A 248 9.49 13.05 -17.96
CA PHE A 248 9.19 11.69 -18.41
C PHE A 248 9.83 10.63 -17.52
N THR A 249 10.98 10.92 -16.89
CA THR A 249 11.58 10.03 -15.89
C THR A 249 10.62 9.80 -14.73
N ILE A 250 10.06 10.86 -14.17
CA ILE A 250 9.09 10.75 -13.07
C ILE A 250 7.84 10.00 -13.54
N SER A 251 7.30 10.35 -14.71
CA SER A 251 6.09 9.68 -15.23
C SER A 251 6.32 8.18 -15.46
N THR A 252 7.43 7.79 -16.09
CA THR A 252 7.77 6.38 -16.31
C THR A 252 8.01 5.64 -14.99
N PHE A 253 8.70 6.28 -14.06
CA PHE A 253 8.93 5.76 -12.71
C PHE A 253 7.60 5.43 -12.01
N LEU A 254 6.66 6.38 -11.99
CA LEU A 254 5.34 6.18 -11.39
C LEU A 254 4.55 5.05 -12.08
N ILE A 255 4.63 4.94 -13.40
CA ILE A 255 3.98 3.84 -14.14
C ILE A 255 4.56 2.49 -13.73
N ILE A 256 5.89 2.36 -13.65
CA ILE A 256 6.53 1.10 -13.23
C ILE A 256 6.12 0.74 -11.82
N CYS A 257 6.15 1.70 -10.88
CA CYS A 257 5.71 1.48 -9.50
C CYS A 257 4.25 1.00 -9.44
N THR A 258 3.35 1.68 -10.15
CA THR A 258 1.93 1.32 -10.23
C THR A 258 1.72 -0.08 -10.79
N LEU A 259 2.40 -0.41 -11.90
CA LEU A 259 2.31 -1.75 -12.50
C LEU A 259 2.83 -2.83 -11.57
N THR A 260 3.95 -2.57 -10.87
CA THR A 260 4.54 -3.53 -9.93
C THR A 260 3.61 -3.79 -8.75
N VAL A 261 3.06 -2.73 -8.13
CA VAL A 261 2.08 -2.86 -7.04
C VAL A 261 0.85 -3.64 -7.50
N PHE A 262 0.30 -3.29 -8.66
CA PHE A 262 -0.86 -4.00 -9.22
C PHE A 262 -0.58 -5.49 -9.45
N LEU A 263 0.59 -5.83 -10.01
CA LEU A 263 0.98 -7.21 -10.27
C LEU A 263 1.21 -7.98 -8.97
N GLN A 264 1.79 -7.36 -7.94
CA GLN A 264 1.99 -7.98 -6.63
C GLN A 264 0.65 -8.28 -5.95
N ILE A 265 -0.27 -7.33 -5.91
CA ILE A 265 -1.60 -7.54 -5.32
C ILE A 265 -2.35 -8.64 -6.06
N ARG A 266 -2.30 -8.63 -7.40
CA ARG A 266 -2.89 -9.69 -8.21
C ARG A 266 -2.26 -11.06 -7.94
N PHE A 267 -0.94 -11.12 -7.76
CA PHE A 267 -0.24 -12.35 -7.41
C PHE A 267 -0.71 -12.91 -6.07
N VAL A 268 -0.73 -12.07 -5.03
CA VAL A 268 -1.16 -12.47 -3.68
C VAL A 268 -2.62 -12.92 -3.67
N ARG A 269 -3.50 -12.21 -4.37
CA ARG A 269 -4.92 -12.54 -4.47
C ARG A 269 -5.19 -13.89 -5.14
N ASN A 270 -4.37 -14.23 -6.13
CA ASN A 270 -4.51 -15.48 -6.90
C ASN A 270 -3.59 -16.60 -6.40
N MET A 271 -2.89 -16.40 -5.28
CA MET A 271 -2.01 -17.40 -4.69
C MET A 271 -2.85 -18.55 -4.12
N ASP A 272 -2.35 -19.78 -4.29
CA ASP A 272 -2.89 -20.95 -3.57
C ASP A 272 -2.60 -20.78 -2.08
N LEU A 273 -3.65 -20.55 -1.31
CA LEU A 273 -3.55 -20.38 0.14
C LEU A 273 -3.40 -21.69 0.89
N GLY A 274 -3.60 -22.84 0.21
CA GLY A 274 -3.61 -24.15 0.83
C GLY A 274 -4.93 -24.50 1.51
N TYR A 275 -5.97 -23.67 1.33
CA TYR A 275 -7.35 -23.91 1.73
C TYR A 275 -8.34 -23.22 0.79
N ASP A 276 -9.58 -23.68 0.79
CA ASP A 276 -10.66 -23.09 0.00
C ASP A 276 -11.19 -21.83 0.70
N LYS A 277 -10.72 -20.64 0.28
CA LYS A 277 -11.25 -19.37 0.82
C LYS A 277 -12.60 -19.00 0.22
N ASP A 278 -12.78 -19.35 -1.05
CA ASP A 278 -13.99 -19.04 -1.81
C ASP A 278 -15.14 -19.91 -1.30
N GLN A 279 -16.28 -19.31 -1.01
CA GLN A 279 -17.48 -20.03 -0.57
C GLN A 279 -17.53 -20.40 0.94
N ILE A 280 -16.62 -19.95 1.78
CA ILE A 280 -16.73 -20.17 3.22
C ILE A 280 -17.30 -18.94 3.90
N MET A 281 -18.49 -19.11 4.51
CA MET A 281 -19.11 -18.15 5.40
C MET A 281 -18.73 -18.44 6.84
N ALA A 282 -18.26 -17.45 7.57
CA ALA A 282 -17.94 -17.51 8.99
C ALA A 282 -18.98 -16.73 9.79
N ILE A 283 -19.73 -17.42 10.67
CA ILE A 283 -20.61 -16.78 11.64
C ILE A 283 -19.75 -16.40 12.86
N GLN A 284 -19.72 -15.12 13.17
CA GLN A 284 -18.97 -14.56 14.30
C GLN A 284 -19.72 -14.75 15.63
N ARG A 285 -18.97 -14.60 16.73
CA ARG A 285 -19.53 -14.67 18.09
C ARG A 285 -20.36 -15.95 18.34
N PHE A 286 -20.01 -17.00 17.67
CA PHE A 286 -20.73 -18.27 17.76
C PHE A 286 -20.72 -18.86 19.18
N ASN A 287 -19.82 -18.39 20.03
CA ASN A 287 -19.82 -18.67 21.47
C ASN A 287 -21.11 -18.21 22.20
N ALA A 288 -21.90 -17.31 21.64
CA ALA A 288 -23.20 -16.90 22.19
C ALA A 288 -24.23 -18.04 22.14
N VAL A 289 -24.09 -19.00 21.26
CA VAL A 289 -24.94 -20.19 21.18
C VAL A 289 -24.71 -21.13 22.37
N GLY A 290 -23.56 -21.05 23.04
CA GLY A 290 -23.20 -21.87 24.21
C GLY A 290 -23.13 -23.36 23.86
N ASP A 291 -23.63 -24.19 24.78
CA ASP A 291 -23.59 -25.66 24.65
C ASP A 291 -24.43 -26.21 23.48
N ARG A 292 -25.28 -25.37 22.85
CA ARG A 292 -26.09 -25.75 21.69
C ARG A 292 -25.40 -25.61 20.33
N GLN A 293 -24.11 -25.34 20.30
CA GLN A 293 -23.35 -25.14 19.07
C GLN A 293 -23.47 -26.33 18.10
N GLN A 294 -23.41 -27.55 18.63
CA GLN A 294 -23.54 -28.76 17.81
C GLN A 294 -24.95 -28.89 17.21
N VAL A 295 -26.00 -28.56 17.98
CA VAL A 295 -27.39 -28.59 17.51
C VAL A 295 -27.60 -27.56 16.40
N PHE A 296 -27.07 -26.36 16.58
CA PHE A 296 -27.13 -25.29 15.57
C PHE A 296 -26.48 -25.75 14.25
N LYS A 297 -25.28 -26.31 14.34
CA LYS A 297 -24.55 -26.85 13.18
C LYS A 297 -25.36 -27.95 12.47
N GLU A 298 -25.90 -28.91 13.21
CA GLU A 298 -26.67 -30.01 12.65
C GLU A 298 -27.96 -29.54 11.98
N GLU A 299 -28.65 -28.53 12.53
CA GLU A 299 -29.84 -27.93 11.93
C GLU A 299 -29.52 -27.24 10.59
N LEU A 300 -28.37 -26.56 10.50
CA LEU A 300 -27.94 -25.97 9.24
C LEU A 300 -27.56 -27.01 8.19
N LEU A 301 -26.86 -28.10 8.58
CA LEU A 301 -26.45 -29.18 7.69
C LEU A 301 -27.62 -29.97 7.09
N LYS A 302 -28.87 -29.76 7.56
CA LYS A 302 -30.06 -30.33 6.90
C LYS A 302 -30.36 -29.66 5.55
N ASP A 303 -29.84 -28.46 5.31
CA ASP A 303 -29.97 -27.79 4.02
C ASP A 303 -28.96 -28.37 3.03
N PRO A 304 -29.39 -28.95 1.90
CA PRO A 304 -28.49 -29.56 0.93
C PRO A 304 -27.57 -28.57 0.22
N ALA A 305 -27.79 -27.28 0.36
CA ALA A 305 -26.93 -26.24 -0.17
C ALA A 305 -25.67 -26.01 0.71
N ILE A 306 -25.62 -26.59 1.91
CA ILE A 306 -24.45 -26.58 2.79
C ILE A 306 -23.71 -27.91 2.62
N GLU A 307 -22.48 -27.82 2.11
CA GLU A 307 -21.65 -28.99 1.88
C GLU A 307 -21.03 -29.50 3.18
N HIS A 308 -20.40 -28.59 3.91
CA HIS A 308 -19.71 -28.87 5.16
C HIS A 308 -19.85 -27.69 6.13
N ALA A 309 -19.76 -27.98 7.41
CA ALA A 309 -19.69 -26.95 8.46
C ALA A 309 -18.79 -27.42 9.59
N SER A 310 -18.01 -26.49 10.17
CA SER A 310 -17.09 -26.77 11.28
C SER A 310 -17.14 -25.68 12.32
N VAL A 311 -17.15 -26.06 13.59
CA VAL A 311 -16.99 -25.15 14.71
C VAL A 311 -15.51 -24.91 14.95
N SER A 312 -15.12 -23.65 15.04
CA SER A 312 -13.72 -23.23 15.17
C SER A 312 -13.53 -22.14 16.23
N VAL A 313 -12.34 -22.10 16.81
CA VAL A 313 -11.95 -21.02 17.72
C VAL A 313 -11.31 -19.86 16.97
N ASN A 314 -10.63 -20.14 15.87
CA ASN A 314 -9.92 -19.17 15.04
C ASN A 314 -10.35 -19.29 13.58
N VAL A 315 -10.03 -18.28 12.81
CA VAL A 315 -10.16 -18.24 11.34
C VAL A 315 -8.91 -17.64 10.72
N PRO A 316 -8.58 -17.94 9.44
CA PRO A 316 -7.52 -17.25 8.73
C PRO A 316 -7.74 -15.74 8.74
N GLY A 317 -6.65 -14.98 8.89
CA GLY A 317 -6.72 -13.52 8.99
C GLY A 317 -6.77 -12.98 10.43
N GLU A 318 -7.29 -13.75 11.38
CA GLU A 318 -7.21 -13.42 12.81
C GLU A 318 -5.89 -13.88 13.45
N GLY A 319 -5.60 -13.33 14.63
CA GLY A 319 -4.44 -13.74 15.42
C GLY A 319 -4.57 -15.18 15.95
N PHE A 320 -3.53 -15.97 15.81
CA PHE A 320 -3.43 -17.31 16.39
C PHE A 320 -2.56 -17.26 17.65
N SER A 321 -3.04 -17.82 18.75
CA SER A 321 -2.23 -17.96 19.95
C SER A 321 -1.12 -18.98 19.71
N GLY A 322 0.12 -18.65 20.09
CA GLY A 322 1.23 -19.58 20.08
C GLY A 322 1.59 -20.02 21.48
N ASN A 323 1.93 -21.31 21.65
CA ASN A 323 2.48 -21.83 22.90
C ASN A 323 3.84 -22.43 22.65
N GLY A 324 4.68 -22.40 23.72
CA GLY A 324 5.94 -23.12 23.73
C GLY A 324 5.69 -24.62 23.61
N ILE A 325 6.45 -25.29 22.75
CA ILE A 325 6.42 -26.74 22.58
C ILE A 325 7.84 -27.26 22.37
N LEU A 326 8.11 -28.47 22.82
CA LEU A 326 9.38 -29.16 22.61
C LEU A 326 9.15 -30.65 22.30
N LYS A 327 10.16 -31.31 21.77
CA LYS A 327 10.13 -32.77 21.58
C LYS A 327 10.11 -33.49 22.93
N GLU A 328 9.46 -34.65 23.00
CA GLU A 328 9.54 -35.50 24.19
C GLU A 328 11.00 -35.87 24.46
N GLY A 329 11.50 -35.57 25.67
CA GLY A 329 12.89 -35.76 26.06
C GLY A 329 13.87 -34.71 25.55
N GLY A 330 13.39 -33.64 24.88
CA GLY A 330 14.20 -32.47 24.53
C GLY A 330 14.57 -31.64 25.74
N LYS A 331 15.52 -30.72 25.55
CA LYS A 331 15.96 -29.79 26.62
C LYS A 331 15.04 -28.58 26.68
N ASP A 332 14.85 -28.03 27.86
CA ASP A 332 14.04 -26.81 28.05
C ASP A 332 14.53 -25.61 27.23
N SER A 333 15.82 -25.60 26.84
CA SER A 333 16.38 -24.59 25.93
C SER A 333 15.96 -24.72 24.46
N GLU A 334 15.26 -25.80 24.10
CA GLU A 334 14.80 -26.12 22.71
C GLU A 334 13.29 -25.88 22.54
N VAL A 335 12.72 -24.94 23.30
CA VAL A 335 11.31 -24.59 23.20
C VAL A 335 11.07 -23.78 21.93
N HIS A 336 10.17 -24.28 21.08
CA HIS A 336 9.72 -23.61 19.88
C HIS A 336 8.28 -23.10 20.05
N ILE A 337 7.94 -22.02 19.37
CA ILE A 337 6.57 -21.48 19.39
C ILE A 337 5.77 -22.13 18.27
N LEU A 338 4.70 -22.82 18.64
CA LEU A 338 3.75 -23.45 17.72
C LEU A 338 2.41 -22.70 17.79
N SER A 339 1.96 -22.14 16.67
CA SER A 339 0.62 -21.57 16.57
C SER A 339 -0.43 -22.66 16.69
N ARG A 340 -1.59 -22.35 17.27
CA ARG A 340 -2.64 -23.34 17.50
C ARG A 340 -3.95 -22.95 16.87
N TRP A 341 -4.57 -23.91 16.19
CA TRP A 341 -5.92 -23.78 15.65
C TRP A 341 -6.80 -24.90 16.22
N TRP A 342 -7.73 -24.54 17.09
CA TRP A 342 -8.71 -25.47 17.63
C TRP A 342 -9.99 -25.47 16.80
N ALA A 343 -10.39 -26.64 16.35
CA ALA A 343 -11.61 -26.85 15.59
C ALA A 343 -12.23 -28.22 15.90
N ASP A 344 -13.40 -28.48 15.37
CA ASP A 344 -14.03 -29.79 15.45
C ASP A 344 -13.50 -30.75 14.35
N TYR A 345 -14.08 -31.96 14.29
CA TYR A 345 -13.65 -33.00 13.37
C TYR A 345 -13.85 -32.67 11.90
N ASP A 346 -14.73 -31.73 11.58
CA ASP A 346 -15.17 -31.47 10.20
C ASP A 346 -14.42 -30.31 9.53
N ILE A 347 -13.35 -29.79 10.19
CA ILE A 347 -12.56 -28.65 9.68
C ILE A 347 -11.79 -28.98 8.41
N LEU A 348 -11.33 -30.24 8.24
CA LEU A 348 -10.57 -30.68 7.08
C LEU A 348 -11.38 -30.48 5.79
N GLU A 349 -12.61 -31.01 5.79
CA GLU A 349 -13.52 -30.95 4.64
C GLU A 349 -14.06 -29.54 4.45
N THR A 350 -14.36 -28.86 5.55
CA THR A 350 -14.90 -27.48 5.50
C THR A 350 -13.89 -26.51 4.87
N MET A 351 -12.63 -26.60 5.28
CA MET A 351 -11.56 -25.73 4.76
C MET A 351 -10.87 -26.26 3.50
N GLY A 352 -11.11 -27.52 3.13
CA GLY A 352 -10.45 -28.16 2.00
C GLY A 352 -8.95 -28.39 2.23
N PHE A 353 -8.52 -28.62 3.48
CA PHE A 353 -7.13 -28.92 3.77
C PHE A 353 -6.67 -30.23 3.16
N THR A 354 -5.43 -30.30 2.72
CA THR A 354 -4.84 -31.50 2.13
C THR A 354 -3.86 -32.15 3.11
N MET A 355 -4.09 -33.43 3.43
CA MET A 355 -3.12 -34.22 4.18
C MET A 355 -1.93 -34.57 3.30
N THR A 356 -0.72 -34.45 3.83
CA THR A 356 0.51 -34.90 3.15
C THR A 356 1.04 -36.21 3.68
N ASP A 357 0.80 -36.50 4.96
CA ASP A 357 1.18 -37.75 5.57
C ASP A 357 0.31 -38.07 6.80
N GLY A 358 0.26 -39.33 7.23
CA GLY A 358 -0.55 -39.77 8.35
C GLY A 358 -2.06 -39.76 8.07
N ARG A 359 -2.85 -39.43 9.09
CA ARG A 359 -4.32 -39.37 9.02
C ARG A 359 -4.88 -38.13 9.71
N PHE A 360 -6.10 -37.77 9.33
CA PHE A 360 -6.86 -36.79 10.08
C PHE A 360 -7.53 -37.41 11.32
N TYR A 361 -8.07 -36.57 12.20
CA TYR A 361 -8.80 -36.96 13.38
C TYR A 361 -10.05 -37.77 13.03
N SER A 362 -10.34 -38.81 13.83
CA SER A 362 -11.54 -39.61 13.67
C SER A 362 -12.25 -39.80 15.01
N ARG A 363 -13.58 -39.77 14.98
CA ARG A 363 -14.42 -40.08 16.14
C ARG A 363 -14.27 -41.54 16.63
N GLU A 364 -13.68 -42.39 15.80
CA GLU A 364 -13.38 -43.80 16.14
C GLU A 364 -12.17 -43.91 17.09
N PHE A 365 -11.31 -42.88 17.16
CA PHE A 365 -10.13 -42.88 17.99
C PHE A 365 -10.25 -41.88 19.15
N PRO A 366 -10.70 -42.29 20.33
CA PRO A 366 -10.83 -41.37 21.49
C PRO A 366 -9.52 -40.69 21.91
N THR A 367 -8.39 -41.31 21.56
CA THR A 367 -7.03 -40.78 21.82
C THR A 367 -6.68 -39.53 21.00
N ASP A 368 -7.43 -39.26 19.93
CA ASP A 368 -7.20 -38.10 19.08
C ASP A 368 -7.46 -36.79 19.80
N SER A 369 -8.23 -36.80 20.88
CA SER A 369 -8.40 -35.62 21.74
C SER A 369 -7.10 -35.09 22.37
N ASN A 370 -6.03 -35.92 22.41
CA ASN A 370 -4.70 -35.55 22.88
C ASN A 370 -3.62 -35.59 21.77
N ALA A 371 -4.01 -35.82 20.52
CA ALA A 371 -3.11 -35.89 19.39
C ALA A 371 -2.91 -34.50 18.75
N LEU A 372 -1.89 -34.39 17.89
CA LEU A 372 -1.59 -33.20 17.11
C LEU A 372 -1.58 -33.55 15.63
N ILE A 373 -2.11 -32.64 14.83
CA ILE A 373 -1.84 -32.58 13.38
C ILE A 373 -1.04 -31.30 13.17
N ILE A 374 0.09 -31.38 12.49
CA ILE A 374 0.98 -30.24 12.26
C ILE A 374 1.05 -29.90 10.76
N ASN A 375 1.40 -28.66 10.44
CA ASN A 375 1.68 -28.28 9.05
C ASN A 375 3.14 -28.65 8.67
N GLN A 376 3.44 -28.66 7.36
CA GLN A 376 4.78 -28.99 6.85
C GLN A 376 5.87 -28.03 7.40
N ALA A 377 5.57 -26.76 7.58
CA ALA A 377 6.50 -25.77 8.13
C ALA A 377 6.95 -26.09 9.58
N SER A 378 6.16 -26.88 10.30
CA SER A 378 6.54 -27.34 11.66
C SER A 378 7.71 -28.34 11.64
N ILE A 379 7.88 -29.11 10.55
CA ILE A 379 8.91 -30.17 10.48
C ILE A 379 10.33 -29.59 10.63
N PRO A 380 10.78 -28.66 9.76
CA PRO A 380 12.11 -28.06 9.89
C PRO A 380 12.23 -27.16 11.12
N SER A 381 11.15 -26.50 11.52
CA SER A 381 11.18 -25.60 12.67
C SER A 381 11.35 -26.33 14.00
N LEU A 382 10.78 -27.53 14.11
CA LEU A 382 10.89 -28.39 15.29
C LEU A 382 11.99 -29.45 15.10
N GLU A 383 12.76 -29.42 14.02
CA GLU A 383 13.83 -30.38 13.68
C GLU A 383 13.36 -31.84 13.76
N LEU A 384 12.16 -32.15 13.21
CA LEU A 384 11.57 -33.48 13.28
C LEU A 384 12.12 -34.39 12.16
N ASP A 385 12.78 -35.50 12.51
CA ASP A 385 13.31 -36.46 11.54
C ASP A 385 12.22 -37.45 11.08
N ASP A 386 11.37 -37.91 11.99
CA ASP A 386 10.26 -38.84 11.74
C ASP A 386 9.02 -38.36 12.52
N PRO A 387 8.29 -37.37 11.97
CA PRO A 387 7.24 -36.67 12.70
C PRO A 387 6.13 -37.57 13.26
N LEU A 388 5.70 -38.58 12.51
CA LEU A 388 4.58 -39.44 12.92
C LEU A 388 4.93 -40.40 14.06
N ASN A 389 6.20 -40.68 14.29
CA ASN A 389 6.71 -41.48 15.40
C ASN A 389 7.21 -40.67 16.56
N GLN A 390 7.11 -39.32 16.49
CA GLN A 390 7.54 -38.40 17.55
C GLN A 390 6.36 -37.86 18.34
N ARG A 391 6.65 -37.45 19.57
CA ARG A 391 5.69 -36.79 20.44
C ARG A 391 6.20 -35.41 20.84
N LEU A 392 5.28 -34.51 20.99
CA LEU A 392 5.56 -33.14 21.45
C LEU A 392 4.99 -32.96 22.86
N VAL A 393 5.66 -32.13 23.65
CA VAL A 393 5.25 -31.81 25.02
C VAL A 393 5.19 -30.29 25.20
N GLU A 394 4.27 -29.84 26.01
CA GLU A 394 4.22 -28.44 26.47
C GLU A 394 5.05 -28.31 27.75
N PRO A 395 5.91 -27.28 27.87
CA PRO A 395 6.58 -26.98 29.11
C PRO A 395 5.55 -26.67 30.20
N SER A 396 5.34 -27.57 31.14
CA SER A 396 4.40 -27.39 32.24
C SER A 396 4.76 -28.38 33.39
N ASP A 397 4.21 -28.14 34.59
CA ASP A 397 4.39 -29.04 35.75
C ASP A 397 3.91 -30.47 35.48
N THR A 398 2.98 -30.63 34.53
CA THR A 398 2.45 -31.95 34.11
C THR A 398 2.76 -32.15 32.65
N ILE A 399 3.80 -32.93 32.35
CA ILE A 399 4.20 -33.29 30.99
C ILE A 399 3.27 -34.35 30.44
N ILE A 400 2.44 -34.00 29.48
CA ILE A 400 1.59 -34.94 28.74
C ILE A 400 2.09 -35.01 27.30
N PRO A 401 2.78 -36.11 26.91
CA PRO A 401 3.23 -36.28 25.56
C PRO A 401 2.05 -36.41 24.57
N ARG A 402 2.09 -35.63 23.52
CA ARG A 402 1.06 -35.57 22.47
C ARG A 402 1.60 -36.15 21.17
N PRO A 403 1.08 -37.28 20.67
CA PRO A 403 1.55 -37.88 19.44
C PRO A 403 1.15 -37.01 18.24
N ILE A 404 2.01 -36.95 17.23
CA ILE A 404 1.68 -36.40 15.93
C ILE A 404 1.03 -37.50 15.11
N VAL A 405 -0.23 -37.34 14.70
CA VAL A 405 -1.01 -38.35 13.96
C VAL A 405 -1.14 -38.04 12.48
N GLY A 406 -0.83 -36.80 12.07
CA GLY A 406 -0.91 -36.39 10.69
C GLY A 406 -0.18 -35.09 10.39
N ILE A 407 0.11 -34.89 9.13
CA ILE A 407 0.76 -33.71 8.59
C ILE A 407 -0.14 -33.14 7.47
N VAL A 408 -0.52 -31.87 7.60
CA VAL A 408 -1.22 -31.15 6.55
C VAL A 408 -0.25 -30.35 5.69
N LYS A 409 -0.59 -30.19 4.41
CA LYS A 409 0.10 -29.25 3.52
C LYS A 409 0.11 -27.86 4.15
N ASP A 410 1.18 -27.11 3.92
CA ASP A 410 1.24 -25.72 4.37
C ASP A 410 0.10 -24.88 3.83
N PHE A 411 -0.47 -24.03 4.67
CA PHE A 411 -1.53 -23.12 4.32
C PHE A 411 -1.28 -21.74 4.94
N ASN A 412 -1.67 -20.69 4.20
CA ASN A 412 -1.48 -19.31 4.60
C ASN A 412 -2.64 -18.85 5.50
N PHE A 413 -2.43 -18.88 6.80
CA PHE A 413 -3.40 -18.40 7.79
C PHE A 413 -3.17 -16.96 8.24
N GLN A 414 -2.12 -16.31 7.72
CA GLN A 414 -1.74 -14.92 7.97
C GLN A 414 -1.55 -14.16 6.66
N SER A 415 -1.22 -12.87 6.74
CA SER A 415 -0.90 -12.08 5.57
C SER A 415 0.33 -12.63 4.81
N ALA A 416 0.34 -12.50 3.47
CA ALA A 416 1.48 -12.84 2.59
C ALA A 416 2.77 -12.04 2.88
N HIS A 417 2.71 -11.06 3.79
CA HIS A 417 3.91 -10.41 4.34
C HIS A 417 4.72 -11.36 5.23
N ASN A 418 4.05 -12.35 5.83
CA ASN A 418 4.69 -13.30 6.73
C ASN A 418 4.90 -14.66 6.04
N PRO A 419 6.02 -15.35 6.30
CA PRO A 419 6.15 -16.75 5.92
C PRO A 419 5.17 -17.60 6.71
N ILE A 420 4.79 -18.75 6.15
CA ILE A 420 3.96 -19.72 6.87
C ILE A 420 4.72 -20.18 8.12
N ARG A 421 4.07 -20.02 9.27
CA ARG A 421 4.64 -20.39 10.56
C ARG A 421 4.27 -21.83 10.94
N PRO A 422 5.06 -22.47 11.83
CA PRO A 422 4.68 -23.70 12.47
C PRO A 422 3.31 -23.59 13.12
N MET A 423 2.44 -24.59 12.86
CA MET A 423 1.08 -24.62 13.39
C MET A 423 0.63 -26.05 13.66
N SER A 424 -0.16 -26.21 14.73
CA SER A 424 -0.95 -27.40 15.00
C SER A 424 -2.43 -27.12 14.77
N LEU A 425 -3.09 -28.06 14.10
CA LEU A 425 -4.54 -28.22 14.16
C LEU A 425 -4.85 -29.12 15.35
N GLU A 426 -5.74 -28.70 16.22
CA GLU A 426 -6.08 -29.43 17.44
C GLU A 426 -7.59 -29.57 17.57
N LEU A 427 -8.03 -30.73 18.07
CA LEU A 427 -9.44 -30.91 18.39
C LEU A 427 -9.84 -30.05 19.56
N MET A 428 -11.00 -29.40 19.45
CA MET A 428 -11.62 -28.71 20.55
C MET A 428 -11.84 -29.67 21.72
N ARG A 429 -11.44 -29.25 22.91
CA ARG A 429 -11.63 -30.04 24.14
C ARG A 429 -13.10 -30.13 24.50
N ARG A 430 -13.50 -31.19 25.18
CA ARG A 430 -14.89 -31.34 25.66
C ARG A 430 -15.31 -30.16 26.52
N GLY A 431 -16.41 -29.50 26.12
CA GLY A 431 -16.91 -28.28 26.79
C GLY A 431 -16.21 -26.98 26.33
N GLN A 432 -15.25 -27.05 25.43
CA GLN A 432 -14.70 -25.85 24.80
C GLN A 432 -15.71 -25.30 23.79
N ILE A 433 -15.93 -23.99 23.82
CA ILE A 433 -16.91 -23.29 22.98
C ILE A 433 -16.15 -22.59 21.86
N GLY A 434 -16.56 -22.83 20.62
CA GLY A 434 -16.00 -22.20 19.43
C GLY A 434 -16.47 -20.75 19.28
N ARG A 435 -15.63 -19.92 18.71
CA ARG A 435 -15.94 -18.51 18.43
C ARG A 435 -16.59 -18.33 17.06
N PHE A 436 -16.38 -19.26 16.16
CA PHE A 436 -16.86 -19.22 14.78
C PHE A 436 -17.56 -20.52 14.40
N LEU A 437 -18.56 -20.38 13.52
CA LEU A 437 -19.05 -21.50 12.71
C LEU A 437 -18.69 -21.22 11.26
N LEU A 438 -17.83 -22.06 10.70
CA LEU A 438 -17.43 -22.03 9.29
C LEU A 438 -18.37 -22.90 8.49
N ILE A 439 -18.90 -22.39 7.40
CA ILE A 439 -19.90 -23.08 6.57
C ILE A 439 -19.45 -23.00 5.11
N LYS A 440 -19.26 -24.13 4.47
CA LYS A 440 -18.99 -24.23 3.03
C LYS A 440 -20.30 -24.17 2.26
N VAL A 441 -20.51 -23.08 1.51
CA VAL A 441 -21.77 -22.76 0.84
C VAL A 441 -21.57 -22.68 -0.66
N GLN A 442 -22.46 -23.25 -1.44
CA GLN A 442 -22.45 -23.06 -2.89
C GLN A 442 -22.78 -21.59 -3.25
N PRO A 443 -22.06 -20.97 -4.22
CA PRO A 443 -22.20 -19.54 -4.51
C PRO A 443 -23.62 -19.07 -4.82
N GLU A 444 -24.40 -19.92 -5.50
CA GLU A 444 -25.76 -19.63 -5.93
C GLU A 444 -26.74 -19.55 -4.75
N ASN A 445 -26.38 -20.15 -3.62
CA ASN A 445 -27.24 -20.29 -2.44
C ASN A 445 -26.89 -19.34 -1.29
N ARG A 446 -25.85 -18.48 -1.46
CA ARG A 446 -25.35 -17.58 -0.40
C ARG A 446 -26.47 -16.85 0.37
N GLN A 447 -27.38 -16.17 -0.34
CA GLN A 447 -28.43 -15.39 0.30
C GLN A 447 -29.46 -16.26 1.05
N THR A 448 -29.77 -17.42 0.53
CA THR A 448 -30.70 -18.36 1.18
C THR A 448 -30.12 -18.88 2.49
N ILE A 449 -28.83 -19.24 2.47
CA ILE A 449 -28.13 -19.75 3.66
C ILE A 449 -27.96 -18.67 4.72
N ILE A 450 -27.61 -17.44 4.33
CA ILE A 450 -27.54 -16.30 5.26
C ILE A 450 -28.87 -16.14 5.99
N ARG A 451 -29.98 -16.11 5.26
CA ARG A 451 -31.31 -15.96 5.86
C ARG A 451 -31.66 -17.10 6.80
N ARG A 452 -31.36 -18.36 6.37
CA ARG A 452 -31.61 -19.54 7.21
C ARG A 452 -30.78 -19.52 8.49
N ALA A 453 -29.50 -19.15 8.39
CA ALA A 453 -28.62 -19.01 9.55
C ALA A 453 -29.08 -17.88 10.48
N GLU A 454 -29.54 -16.75 9.94
CA GLU A 454 -30.09 -15.65 10.71
C GLU A 454 -31.41 -16.03 11.44
N GLU A 455 -32.30 -16.75 10.78
CA GLU A 455 -33.53 -17.26 11.41
C GLU A 455 -33.22 -18.18 12.59
N LEU A 456 -32.31 -19.13 12.39
CA LEU A 456 -31.88 -20.07 13.42
C LEU A 456 -31.14 -19.35 14.56
N TRP A 457 -30.35 -18.31 14.23
CA TRP A 457 -29.68 -17.47 15.22
C TRP A 457 -30.68 -16.75 16.10
N LYS A 458 -31.70 -16.11 15.52
CA LYS A 458 -32.76 -15.42 16.27
C LYS A 458 -33.56 -16.35 17.19
N GLU A 459 -33.72 -17.62 16.79
CA GLU A 459 -34.39 -18.63 17.61
C GLU A 459 -33.53 -19.06 18.80
N MET A 460 -32.22 -19.18 18.62
CA MET A 460 -31.30 -19.69 19.64
C MET A 460 -30.60 -18.61 20.47
N VAL A 461 -30.42 -17.40 19.92
CA VAL A 461 -29.64 -16.30 20.52
C VAL A 461 -30.48 -15.02 20.46
N ALA A 462 -31.26 -14.76 21.50
CA ALA A 462 -32.23 -13.66 21.50
C ALA A 462 -31.61 -12.26 21.62
N ASP A 463 -30.44 -12.12 22.26
CA ASP A 463 -29.91 -10.83 22.73
C ASP A 463 -28.65 -10.34 21.98
N GLN A 464 -28.24 -11.03 20.91
CA GLN A 464 -27.04 -10.64 20.16
C GLN A 464 -27.33 -10.56 18.66
N PRO A 465 -26.76 -9.56 17.96
CA PRO A 465 -26.92 -9.46 16.53
C PRO A 465 -26.28 -10.65 15.80
N PHE A 466 -26.87 -11.05 14.67
CA PHE A 466 -26.29 -12.01 13.77
C PHE A 466 -25.19 -11.32 12.96
N GLU A 467 -23.97 -11.75 13.12
CA GLU A 467 -22.81 -11.20 12.39
C GLU A 467 -22.09 -12.33 11.65
N TYR A 468 -21.77 -12.09 10.41
CA TYR A 468 -21.07 -13.04 9.57
C TYR A 468 -20.16 -12.30 8.58
N PHE A 469 -19.19 -13.00 8.03
CA PHE A 469 -18.38 -12.56 6.89
C PHE A 469 -18.05 -13.74 6.00
N PHE A 470 -17.59 -13.47 4.78
CA PHE A 470 -17.01 -14.48 3.91
C PHE A 470 -15.48 -14.42 3.98
N LEU A 471 -14.80 -15.57 3.96
CA LEU A 471 -13.34 -15.59 4.06
C LEU A 471 -12.65 -14.93 2.86
N ASP A 472 -13.27 -14.95 1.68
CA ASP A 472 -12.80 -14.23 0.49
C ASP A 472 -12.84 -12.71 0.69
N ASP A 473 -13.91 -12.19 1.30
CA ASP A 473 -14.05 -10.77 1.62
C ASP A 473 -13.05 -10.33 2.71
N GLU A 474 -12.91 -11.11 3.77
CA GLU A 474 -11.93 -10.85 4.85
C GLU A 474 -10.49 -10.87 4.33
N PHE A 475 -10.17 -11.84 3.47
CA PHE A 475 -8.87 -11.90 2.81
C PHE A 475 -8.62 -10.65 1.94
N ASP A 476 -9.62 -10.20 1.20
CA ASP A 476 -9.53 -8.97 0.40
C ASP A 476 -9.38 -7.71 1.29
N GLU A 477 -9.90 -7.72 2.50
CA GLU A 477 -9.78 -6.62 3.47
C GLU A 477 -8.38 -6.51 4.07
N ILE A 478 -7.70 -7.66 4.33
CA ILE A 478 -6.30 -7.69 4.78
C ILE A 478 -5.40 -6.89 3.83
N TYR A 479 -5.66 -6.95 2.52
CA TYR A 479 -4.90 -6.21 1.49
C TYR A 479 -5.62 -4.94 1.01
N GLY A 480 -6.64 -4.51 1.74
CA GLY A 480 -7.41 -3.30 1.42
C GLY A 480 -6.54 -2.04 1.40
N GLY A 481 -5.56 -1.95 2.31
CA GLY A 481 -4.58 -0.87 2.36
C GLY A 481 -3.76 -0.76 1.08
N GLU A 482 -3.13 -1.85 0.66
CA GLU A 482 -2.29 -1.92 -0.55
C GLU A 482 -3.12 -1.69 -1.82
N ARG A 483 -4.34 -2.21 -1.88
CA ARG A 483 -5.27 -1.97 -3.00
C ARG A 483 -5.63 -0.50 -3.13
N ARG A 484 -5.95 0.17 -2.01
CA ARG A 484 -6.21 1.62 -1.97
C ARG A 484 -5.02 2.40 -2.46
N LEU A 485 -3.82 2.07 -1.99
CA LEU A 485 -2.57 2.67 -2.45
C LEU A 485 -2.34 2.46 -3.94
N GLY A 486 -2.52 1.24 -4.44
CA GLY A 486 -2.42 0.94 -5.87
C GLY A 486 -3.38 1.79 -6.70
N THR A 487 -4.60 2.02 -6.23
CA THR A 487 -5.59 2.89 -6.88
C THR A 487 -5.14 4.35 -6.85
N ILE A 488 -4.67 4.85 -5.71
CA ILE A 488 -4.15 6.22 -5.56
C ILE A 488 -2.93 6.43 -6.48
N TYR A 489 -1.99 5.49 -6.52
CA TYR A 489 -0.85 5.56 -7.43
C TYR A 489 -1.28 5.56 -8.90
N SER A 490 -2.30 4.79 -9.26
CA SER A 490 -2.84 4.77 -10.62
C SER A 490 -3.39 6.15 -11.01
N ILE A 491 -4.17 6.79 -10.13
CA ILE A 491 -4.71 8.13 -10.36
C ILE A 491 -3.57 9.15 -10.51
N PHE A 492 -2.58 9.11 -9.63
CA PHE A 492 -1.43 10.02 -9.69
C PHE A 492 -0.55 9.79 -10.93
N SER A 493 -0.38 8.52 -11.34
CA SER A 493 0.35 8.19 -12.57
C SER A 493 -0.37 8.72 -13.81
N ILE A 494 -1.69 8.56 -13.88
CA ILE A 494 -2.51 9.12 -14.97
C ILE A 494 -2.40 10.65 -14.98
N LEU A 495 -2.49 11.29 -13.82
CA LEU A 495 -2.36 12.74 -13.70
C LEU A 495 -0.96 13.23 -14.13
N ALA A 496 0.10 12.54 -13.70
CA ALA A 496 1.47 12.86 -14.09
C ALA A 496 1.68 12.74 -15.61
N ILE A 497 1.15 11.67 -16.22
CA ILE A 497 1.18 11.48 -17.67
C ILE A 497 0.41 12.60 -18.37
N PHE A 498 -0.79 12.91 -17.88
CA PHE A 498 -1.62 13.95 -18.47
C PHE A 498 -0.93 15.32 -18.46
N ILE A 499 -0.33 15.71 -17.32
CA ILE A 499 0.43 16.95 -17.20
C ILE A 499 1.67 16.91 -18.12
N ALA A 500 2.36 15.76 -18.20
CA ALA A 500 3.50 15.58 -19.09
C ALA A 500 3.11 15.75 -20.56
N CYS A 501 1.95 15.21 -20.96
CA CYS A 501 1.41 15.38 -22.30
C CYS A 501 1.08 16.83 -22.62
N LEU A 502 0.49 17.58 -21.69
CA LEU A 502 0.23 19.02 -21.87
C LEU A 502 1.53 19.80 -22.14
N GLY A 503 2.61 19.49 -21.43
CA GLY A 503 3.92 20.10 -21.66
C GLY A 503 4.50 19.77 -23.03
N LEU A 504 4.46 18.49 -23.37
CA LEU A 504 4.95 18.01 -24.67
C LEU A 504 4.12 18.58 -25.83
N PHE A 505 2.80 18.64 -25.66
CA PHE A 505 1.88 19.25 -26.63
C PHE A 505 2.21 20.72 -26.90
N GLY A 506 2.40 21.51 -25.84
CA GLY A 506 2.79 22.92 -25.98
C GLY A 506 4.13 23.11 -26.66
N MET A 507 5.12 22.26 -26.30
CA MET A 507 6.43 22.29 -26.95
C MET A 507 6.39 21.83 -28.40
N ALA A 508 5.64 20.78 -28.70
CA ALA A 508 5.46 20.30 -30.06
C ALA A 508 4.80 21.37 -30.95
N SER A 509 3.76 22.04 -30.43
CA SER A 509 3.11 23.17 -31.11
C SER A 509 4.11 24.26 -31.48
N PHE A 510 4.92 24.69 -30.52
CA PHE A 510 5.94 25.71 -30.71
C PHE A 510 7.05 25.29 -31.68
N THR A 511 7.60 24.06 -31.52
CA THR A 511 8.65 23.53 -32.40
C THR A 511 8.17 23.43 -33.85
N THR A 512 6.89 23.03 -34.02
CA THR A 512 6.24 22.95 -35.30
C THR A 512 6.09 24.34 -35.94
N GLU A 513 5.72 25.36 -35.15
CA GLU A 513 5.62 26.73 -35.62
C GLU A 513 6.97 27.29 -36.05
N GLN A 514 8.03 27.05 -35.30
CA GLN A 514 9.41 27.43 -35.67
C GLN A 514 9.90 26.74 -36.94
N LYS A 515 9.51 25.48 -37.16
CA LYS A 515 9.93 24.68 -38.34
C LYS A 515 8.94 24.79 -39.49
N THR A 516 7.94 25.69 -39.44
CA THR A 516 6.92 25.83 -40.51
C THR A 516 7.53 26.08 -41.89
N LYS A 517 8.59 26.88 -41.99
CA LYS A 517 9.31 27.13 -43.23
C LYS A 517 10.02 25.86 -43.74
N ASP A 518 10.72 25.15 -42.89
CA ASP A 518 11.40 23.86 -43.21
C ASP A 518 10.38 22.81 -43.66
N VAL A 519 9.26 22.71 -42.97
CA VAL A 519 8.14 21.80 -43.30
C VAL A 519 7.55 22.18 -44.66
N GLY A 520 7.36 23.48 -44.91
CA GLY A 520 6.85 24.00 -46.19
C GLY A 520 7.77 23.66 -47.37
N ILE A 521 9.07 23.88 -47.20
CA ILE A 521 10.09 23.55 -48.21
C ILE A 521 10.11 22.04 -48.52
N ARG A 522 10.12 21.19 -47.48
CA ARG A 522 10.12 19.73 -47.65
C ARG A 522 8.84 19.23 -48.32
N LYS A 523 7.68 19.84 -47.99
CA LYS A 523 6.42 19.52 -48.63
C LYS A 523 6.37 19.94 -50.09
N ALA A 524 6.93 21.10 -50.42
CA ALA A 524 7.11 21.56 -51.82
C ALA A 524 8.04 20.61 -52.60
N MET A 525 9.02 19.98 -51.94
CA MET A 525 9.89 18.95 -52.51
C MET A 525 9.29 17.54 -52.53
N GLY A 526 8.01 17.36 -52.19
CA GLY A 526 7.30 16.07 -52.26
C GLY A 526 7.31 15.23 -50.99
N ALA A 527 7.71 15.77 -49.83
CA ALA A 527 7.63 15.02 -48.58
C ALA A 527 6.19 14.74 -48.17
N THR A 528 5.91 13.48 -47.80
CA THR A 528 4.60 13.06 -47.32
C THR A 528 4.34 13.57 -45.90
N ALA A 529 3.06 13.74 -45.52
CA ALA A 529 2.68 14.15 -44.16
C ALA A 529 3.24 13.18 -43.10
N SER A 530 3.22 11.88 -43.37
CA SER A 530 3.77 10.85 -42.48
C SER A 530 5.27 10.99 -42.25
N SER A 531 6.06 11.34 -43.27
CA SER A 531 7.51 11.57 -43.14
C SER A 531 7.84 12.79 -42.27
N ILE A 532 7.01 13.84 -42.36
CA ILE A 532 7.13 15.04 -41.52
C ILE A 532 6.77 14.73 -40.07
N VAL A 533 5.67 14.00 -39.85
CA VAL A 533 5.25 13.56 -38.50
C VAL A 533 6.34 12.70 -37.85
N LEU A 534 6.89 11.74 -38.58
CA LEU A 534 7.97 10.86 -38.07
C LEU A 534 9.24 11.65 -37.73
N LEU A 535 9.61 12.64 -38.57
CA LEU A 535 10.76 13.51 -38.30
C LEU A 535 10.60 14.29 -37.00
N LEU A 536 9.45 14.89 -36.79
CA LEU A 536 9.15 15.67 -35.57
C LEU A 536 9.04 14.73 -34.34
N ALA A 537 8.36 13.60 -34.47
CA ALA A 537 8.24 12.63 -33.39
C ALA A 537 9.60 12.06 -32.95
N ARG A 538 10.51 11.78 -33.89
CA ARG A 538 11.86 11.28 -33.61
C ARG A 538 12.66 12.23 -32.71
N GLU A 539 12.45 13.55 -32.86
CA GLU A 539 13.16 14.55 -32.06
C GLU A 539 12.76 14.52 -30.58
N PHE A 540 11.49 14.22 -30.27
CA PHE A 540 10.99 14.10 -28.90
C PHE A 540 11.21 12.71 -28.31
N ASN A 541 11.03 11.65 -29.12
CA ASN A 541 11.12 10.28 -28.63
C ASN A 541 12.52 9.91 -28.09
N LYS A 542 13.60 10.50 -28.62
CA LYS A 542 14.94 10.30 -28.06
C LYS A 542 15.05 10.73 -26.59
N TRP A 543 14.33 11.79 -26.20
CA TRP A 543 14.33 12.27 -24.82
C TRP A 543 13.47 11.41 -23.91
N VAL A 544 12.35 10.88 -24.43
CA VAL A 544 11.53 9.89 -23.73
C VAL A 544 12.30 8.59 -23.52
N LEU A 545 13.09 8.13 -24.51
CA LEU A 545 13.95 6.97 -24.36
C LEU A 545 15.05 7.21 -23.30
N ALA A 546 15.69 8.39 -23.33
CA ALA A 546 16.68 8.76 -22.31
C ALA A 546 16.05 8.78 -20.91
N ALA A 547 14.82 9.27 -20.77
CA ALA A 547 14.07 9.25 -19.52
C ALA A 547 13.81 7.83 -19.01
N ASN A 548 13.49 6.88 -19.91
CA ASN A 548 13.32 5.47 -19.54
C ASN A 548 14.60 4.85 -18.97
N VAL A 549 15.76 5.15 -19.59
CA VAL A 549 17.06 4.65 -19.12
C VAL A 549 17.35 5.09 -17.68
N ILE A 550 16.91 6.29 -17.29
CA ILE A 550 17.08 6.80 -15.92
C ILE A 550 15.99 6.24 -14.98
N ALA A 551 14.75 6.15 -15.44
CA ALA A 551 13.62 5.72 -14.63
C ALA A 551 13.72 4.24 -14.21
N TRP A 552 14.25 3.37 -15.09
CA TRP A 552 14.33 1.94 -14.82
C TRP A 552 15.15 1.57 -13.58
N PRO A 553 16.41 2.02 -13.44
CA PRO A 553 17.19 1.74 -12.24
C PRO A 553 16.52 2.28 -10.96
N LEU A 554 15.99 3.52 -11.02
CA LEU A 554 15.33 4.14 -9.86
C LEU A 554 14.12 3.32 -9.41
N ALA A 555 13.26 2.94 -10.36
CA ALA A 555 12.09 2.12 -10.07
C ALA A 555 12.48 0.71 -9.59
N PHE A 556 13.55 0.11 -10.17
CA PHE A 556 14.04 -1.18 -9.77
C PHE A 556 14.45 -1.21 -8.29
N PHE A 557 15.30 -0.27 -7.86
CA PHE A 557 15.78 -0.23 -6.48
C PHE A 557 14.63 0.05 -5.50
N MET A 558 13.75 0.99 -5.83
CA MET A 558 12.63 1.30 -4.95
C MET A 558 11.66 0.13 -4.82
N MET A 559 11.27 -0.48 -5.94
CA MET A 559 10.33 -1.60 -5.92
C MET A 559 10.96 -2.88 -5.36
N LYS A 560 12.28 -3.07 -5.51
CA LYS A 560 12.98 -4.17 -4.85
C LYS A 560 12.86 -4.07 -3.33
N ASN A 561 13.07 -2.89 -2.75
CA ASN A 561 12.95 -2.68 -1.31
C ASN A 561 11.50 -2.91 -0.84
N TRP A 562 10.52 -2.32 -1.53
CA TRP A 562 9.11 -2.51 -1.19
C TRP A 562 8.65 -3.98 -1.29
N LEU A 563 9.10 -4.71 -2.30
CA LEU A 563 8.78 -6.13 -2.44
C LEU A 563 9.43 -7.01 -1.35
N GLN A 564 10.50 -6.55 -0.68
CA GLN A 564 11.12 -7.28 0.42
C GLN A 564 10.23 -7.38 1.67
N ASP A 565 9.25 -6.49 1.81
CA ASP A 565 8.28 -6.52 2.90
C ASP A 565 7.29 -7.69 2.77
N PHE A 566 7.27 -8.36 1.60
CA PHE A 566 6.46 -9.54 1.33
C PHE A 566 7.31 -10.81 1.39
N ALA A 567 6.88 -11.80 2.17
CA ALA A 567 7.46 -13.15 2.13
C ALA A 567 7.16 -13.80 0.76
N TYR A 568 5.94 -13.60 0.24
CA TYR A 568 5.49 -14.08 -1.06
C TYR A 568 5.41 -12.92 -2.05
N ARG A 569 6.37 -12.85 -2.96
CA ARG A 569 6.53 -11.72 -3.88
C ARG A 569 6.77 -12.17 -5.32
N ILE A 570 6.39 -11.29 -6.24
CA ILE A 570 6.71 -11.47 -7.65
C ILE A 570 8.19 -11.15 -7.93
N ASP A 571 8.74 -11.80 -8.93
CA ASP A 571 10.01 -11.37 -9.50
C ASP A 571 9.82 -10.12 -10.37
N GLN A 572 10.75 -9.18 -10.28
CA GLN A 572 10.75 -8.00 -11.14
C GLN A 572 11.13 -8.38 -12.57
N ARG A 573 10.12 -8.63 -13.39
CA ARG A 573 10.32 -9.03 -14.79
C ARG A 573 10.59 -7.82 -15.67
N VAL A 574 11.55 -7.94 -16.59
CA VAL A 574 11.88 -6.93 -17.60
C VAL A 574 10.63 -6.50 -18.41
N PHE A 575 9.66 -7.40 -18.56
CA PHE A 575 8.41 -7.12 -19.26
C PHE A 575 7.64 -5.92 -18.67
N THR A 576 7.62 -5.74 -17.34
CA THR A 576 6.96 -4.60 -16.69
C THR A 576 7.59 -3.27 -17.11
N TYR A 577 8.91 -3.23 -17.21
CA TYR A 577 9.66 -2.06 -17.62
C TYR A 577 9.46 -1.75 -19.11
N LEU A 578 9.47 -2.78 -19.95
CA LEU A 578 9.18 -2.65 -21.38
C LEU A 578 7.77 -2.14 -21.62
N LEU A 579 6.78 -2.65 -20.89
CA LEU A 579 5.40 -2.19 -20.98
C LEU A 579 5.27 -0.72 -20.61
N ALA A 580 5.93 -0.28 -19.54
CA ALA A 580 5.94 1.13 -19.13
C ALA A 580 6.62 2.01 -20.19
N ALA A 581 7.73 1.55 -20.78
CA ALA A 581 8.42 2.27 -21.86
C ALA A 581 7.53 2.39 -23.11
N ILE A 582 6.86 1.31 -23.50
CA ILE A 582 5.94 1.32 -24.64
C ILE A 582 4.78 2.29 -24.39
N LEU A 583 4.17 2.26 -23.20
CA LEU A 583 3.08 3.16 -22.83
C LEU A 583 3.52 4.63 -22.91
N THR A 584 4.67 4.99 -22.33
CA THR A 584 5.20 6.36 -22.38
C THR A 584 5.55 6.82 -23.79
N LEU A 585 6.11 5.95 -24.61
CA LEU A 585 6.42 6.23 -26.01
C LEU A 585 5.16 6.42 -26.85
N VAL A 586 4.18 5.54 -26.71
CA VAL A 586 2.88 5.63 -27.42
C VAL A 586 2.18 6.94 -27.08
N VAL A 587 2.09 7.28 -25.80
CA VAL A 587 1.47 8.52 -25.34
C VAL A 587 2.22 9.75 -25.90
N ALA A 588 3.57 9.75 -25.87
CA ALA A 588 4.38 10.82 -26.43
C ALA A 588 4.16 10.96 -27.94
N ILE A 589 4.17 9.84 -28.67
CA ILE A 589 3.91 9.83 -30.12
C ILE A 589 2.52 10.38 -30.45
N LEU A 590 1.48 9.92 -29.76
CA LEU A 590 0.11 10.40 -29.98
C LEU A 590 0.00 11.92 -29.73
N THR A 591 0.62 12.40 -28.64
CA THR A 591 0.62 13.83 -28.28
C THR A 591 1.30 14.69 -29.35
N VAL A 592 2.46 14.26 -29.83
CA VAL A 592 3.24 14.99 -30.86
C VAL A 592 2.59 14.87 -32.23
N SER A 593 2.05 13.69 -32.56
CA SER A 593 1.46 13.42 -33.88
C SER A 593 0.26 14.35 -34.18
N TYR A 594 -0.57 14.65 -33.20
CA TYR A 594 -1.68 15.57 -33.37
C TYR A 594 -1.23 16.95 -33.89
N GLN A 595 -0.20 17.54 -33.26
CA GLN A 595 0.33 18.84 -33.68
C GLN A 595 1.08 18.76 -35.02
N SER A 596 1.83 17.69 -35.22
CA SER A 596 2.60 17.46 -36.45
C SER A 596 1.69 17.26 -37.67
N ILE A 597 0.58 16.54 -37.51
CA ILE A 597 -0.44 16.36 -38.55
C ILE A 597 -1.08 17.70 -38.91
N ARG A 598 -1.47 18.49 -37.89
CA ARG A 598 -2.05 19.82 -38.08
C ARG A 598 -1.11 20.74 -38.87
N ALA A 599 0.20 20.66 -38.64
CA ALA A 599 1.18 21.44 -39.38
C ALA A 599 1.41 20.89 -40.81
N ALA A 600 1.43 19.57 -40.95
CA ALA A 600 1.63 18.93 -42.25
C ALA A 600 0.44 19.15 -43.23
N ILE A 601 -0.74 19.39 -42.71
CA ILE A 601 -1.96 19.67 -43.54
C ILE A 601 -2.01 21.13 -44.02
N LYS A 602 -1.33 22.10 -43.34
CA LYS A 602 -1.32 23.50 -43.76
C LYS A 602 -0.80 23.67 -45.19
N ASN A 603 -1.36 24.64 -45.92
CA ASN A 603 -0.99 24.91 -47.30
C ASN A 603 0.48 25.38 -47.37
N PRO A 604 1.36 24.79 -48.24
CA PRO A 604 2.75 25.21 -48.41
C PRO A 604 2.86 26.69 -48.81
N ALA A 605 1.93 27.20 -49.64
CA ALA A 605 1.94 28.59 -50.08
C ALA A 605 1.81 29.58 -48.91
N ASP A 606 0.92 29.27 -47.93
CA ASP A 606 0.75 30.10 -46.74
C ASP A 606 1.97 30.01 -45.80
N SER A 607 2.64 28.85 -45.79
CA SER A 607 3.83 28.61 -44.96
C SER A 607 5.08 29.36 -45.47
N LEU A 608 5.15 29.66 -46.75
CA LEU A 608 6.23 30.40 -47.41
C LEU A 608 6.02 31.91 -47.46
N ARG A 609 4.79 32.38 -47.27
CA ARG A 609 4.36 33.77 -47.36
C ARG A 609 4.49 34.55 -46.02
N TYR A 610 4.83 33.87 -44.92
CA TYR A 610 5.02 34.46 -43.60
C TYR A 610 6.45 35.09 -43.55
N GLU A 611 6.53 36.39 -43.89
CA GLU A 611 7.60 37.30 -43.49
C GLU A 611 7.22 38.10 -42.26
#